data_51a38be39fd588a77a7066e459f111e2
#
_entry.id   51a38be39fd588a77a7066e459f111e2
#
_cell.length_a   1.000
_cell.length_b   1.000
_cell.length_c   1.000
_cell.angle_alpha   90.00
_cell.angle_beta   90.00
_cell.angle_gamma   90.00
#
_symmetry.space_group_name_H-M   'P 1'
#
loop_
_entity.id
_entity.type
_entity.pdbx_description
1 polymer ?
#
loop_
_entity_poly.entity_id
_entity_poly.type
_entity_poly.pdbx_seq_one_letter_code
_entity_poly.pdbx_strand_id
1 'polypeptide(L)'
;DERVFLLKLIPGIQPEILKYIFEHYDAVIVESFGVGGIPQSISEDFYGLCRQYPEKTIVMATQVAHEGSDMTVYEVGHEMKARCNFLESYDMTLEAVITKTMWMLANEEVSKENQEDIFYKNINYDVIFGKNRKC
;
A
#
# COMPACT_ATOMS: atom_id res chain seq x y z
N ASP A 1 11.42 -12.28 0.52
CA ASP A 1 12.11 -11.34 1.40
C ASP A 1 11.24 -11.05 2.62
N GLU A 2 11.84 -11.06 3.79
CA GLU A 2 11.14 -10.88 5.08
C GLU A 2 11.08 -9.40 5.50
N ARG A 3 11.71 -8.50 4.76
CA ARG A 3 11.76 -7.06 5.09
C ARG A 3 10.51 -6.31 4.63
N VAL A 4 9.34 -6.82 5.02
CA VAL A 4 8.03 -6.22 4.82
C VAL A 4 7.46 -5.81 6.17
N PHE A 5 7.03 -4.57 6.28
CA PHE A 5 6.41 -4.04 7.50
C PHE A 5 4.92 -3.79 7.31
N LEU A 6 4.10 -4.30 8.22
CA LEU A 6 2.68 -3.96 8.28
C LEU A 6 2.47 -2.78 9.23
N LEU A 7 2.17 -1.62 8.68
CA LEU A 7 1.84 -0.41 9.42
C LEU A 7 0.32 -0.29 9.56
N LYS A 8 -0.19 -0.69 10.69
CA LYS A 8 -1.59 -0.45 11.03
C LYS A 8 -1.76 0.95 11.59
N LEU A 9 -2.49 1.78 10.88
CA LEU A 9 -2.77 3.14 11.32
C LEU A 9 -3.78 3.14 12.47
N ILE A 10 -3.39 3.78 13.55
CA ILE A 10 -4.22 3.94 14.74
C ILE A 10 -4.26 5.42 15.14
N PRO A 11 -5.31 5.90 15.82
CA PRO A 11 -5.30 7.24 16.40
C PRO A 11 -4.09 7.45 17.32
N GLY A 12 -3.41 8.57 17.16
CA GLY A 12 -2.26 8.91 18.01
C GLY A 12 -0.92 8.30 17.58
N ILE A 13 -0.85 7.65 16.42
CA ILE A 13 0.43 7.20 15.86
C ILE A 13 1.39 8.39 15.71
N GLN A 14 2.64 8.19 16.11
CA GLN A 14 3.67 9.23 16.07
C GLN A 14 4.52 9.09 14.80
N PRO A 15 4.91 10.22 14.17
CA PRO A 15 5.63 10.20 12.89
C PRO A 15 7.04 9.59 13.00
N GLU A 16 7.67 9.61 14.16
CA GLU A 16 9.05 9.11 14.36
C GLU A 16 9.21 7.63 13.97
N ILE A 17 8.16 6.82 14.16
CA ILE A 17 8.20 5.40 13.77
C ILE A 17 8.33 5.23 12.26
N LEU A 18 7.80 6.15 11.47
CA LEU A 18 7.83 6.06 10.00
C LEU A 18 9.26 6.07 9.48
N LYS A 19 10.12 6.95 10.01
CA LYS A 19 11.51 7.01 9.59
C LYS A 19 12.22 5.67 9.81
N TYR A 20 12.04 5.07 10.97
CA TYR A 20 12.61 3.76 11.27
C TYR A 20 12.14 2.69 10.29
N ILE A 21 10.84 2.67 9.98
CA ILE A 21 10.27 1.70 9.04
C ILE A 21 10.89 1.85 7.65
N PHE A 22 10.95 3.07 7.11
CA PHE A 22 11.50 3.33 5.78
C PHE A 22 13.00 3.04 5.69
N GLU A 23 13.75 3.20 6.78
CA GLU A 23 15.19 2.89 6.81
C GLU A 23 15.49 1.39 6.86
N HIS A 24 14.62 0.58 7.49
CA HIS A 24 14.92 -0.82 7.81
C HIS A 24 14.13 -1.86 7.01
N TYR A 25 13.07 -1.45 6.32
CA TYR A 25 12.22 -2.36 5.55
C TYR A 25 12.21 -1.99 4.07
N ASP A 26 11.99 -2.97 3.20
CA ASP A 26 11.95 -2.76 1.74
C ASP A 26 10.54 -2.48 1.23
N ALA A 27 9.54 -2.93 1.96
CA ALA A 27 8.15 -2.61 1.69
C ALA A 27 7.38 -2.25 2.96
N VAL A 28 6.41 -1.37 2.79
CA VAL A 28 5.46 -0.97 3.84
C VAL A 28 4.05 -1.21 3.34
N ILE A 29 3.34 -2.08 4.03
CA ILE A 29 1.91 -2.28 3.82
C ILE A 29 1.19 -1.39 4.84
N VAL A 30 0.45 -0.40 4.35
CA VAL A 30 -0.27 0.55 5.18
C VAL A 30 -1.72 0.11 5.28
N GLU A 31 -2.13 -0.34 6.45
CA GLU A 31 -3.52 -0.66 6.76
C GLU A 31 -4.19 0.57 7.37
N SER A 32 -4.94 1.30 6.53
CA SER A 32 -5.70 2.46 6.98
C SER A 32 -7.03 2.05 7.61
N PHE A 33 -7.54 2.84 8.53
CA PHE A 33 -8.87 2.64 9.10
C PHE A 33 -9.90 3.61 8.51
N GLY A 34 -11.16 3.21 8.55
CA GLY A 34 -12.26 4.01 7.98
C GLY A 34 -12.19 4.08 6.46
N VAL A 35 -12.49 5.25 5.89
CA VAL A 35 -12.56 5.48 4.45
C VAL A 35 -11.21 5.53 3.74
N GLY A 36 -10.14 5.20 4.42
CA GLY A 36 -8.78 5.18 3.87
C GLY A 36 -8.07 6.52 4.00
N GLY A 37 -6.80 6.51 3.62
CA GLY A 37 -5.95 7.68 3.68
C GLY A 37 -4.99 7.68 4.87
N ILE A 38 -4.03 8.60 4.80
CA ILE A 38 -3.05 8.80 5.86
C ILE A 38 -3.56 9.92 6.78
N PRO A 39 -3.59 9.72 8.10
CA PRO A 39 -3.96 10.77 9.04
C PRO A 39 -3.14 12.04 8.82
N GLN A 40 -3.80 13.20 8.90
CA GLN A 40 -3.14 14.49 8.67
C GLN A 40 -1.94 14.72 9.59
N SER A 41 -1.99 14.17 10.81
CA SER A 41 -0.91 14.29 11.80
C SER A 41 0.43 13.68 11.35
N ILE A 42 0.41 12.73 10.40
CA ILE A 42 1.60 12.04 9.89
C ILE A 42 1.74 12.12 8.38
N SER A 43 0.80 12.72 7.67
CA SER A 43 0.75 12.68 6.20
C SER A 43 1.97 13.33 5.55
N GLU A 44 2.40 14.48 6.01
CA GLU A 44 3.56 15.18 5.44
C GLU A 44 4.86 14.40 5.66
N ASP A 45 5.05 13.82 6.84
CA ASP A 45 6.19 12.97 7.14
C ASP A 45 6.19 11.71 6.25
N PHE A 46 5.02 11.07 6.12
CA PHE A 46 4.87 9.87 5.28
C PHE A 46 5.18 10.17 3.81
N TYR A 47 4.60 11.21 3.23
CA TYR A 47 4.86 11.57 1.83
C TYR A 47 6.28 12.07 1.61
N GLY A 48 6.86 12.75 2.59
CA GLY A 48 8.28 13.14 2.58
C GLY A 48 9.20 11.91 2.48
N LEU A 49 8.92 10.88 3.27
CA LEU A 49 9.66 9.61 3.23
C LEU A 49 9.45 8.85 1.92
N CYS A 50 8.24 8.83 1.36
CA CYS A 50 8.00 8.25 0.04
C CYS A 50 8.88 8.91 -1.05
N ARG A 51 9.06 10.22 -0.99
CA ARG A 51 9.95 10.94 -1.93
C ARG A 51 11.43 10.69 -1.67
N GLN A 52 11.81 10.54 -0.41
CA GLN A 52 13.21 10.27 0.00
C GLN A 52 13.65 8.85 -0.34
N TYR A 53 12.74 7.89 -0.28
CA TYR A 53 12.98 6.46 -0.51
C TYR A 53 12.13 5.91 -1.67
N PRO A 54 12.35 6.37 -2.90
CA PRO A 54 11.51 5.98 -4.04
C PRO A 54 11.63 4.50 -4.43
N GLU A 55 12.69 3.83 -3.97
CA GLU A 55 12.92 2.40 -4.16
C GLU A 55 12.01 1.52 -3.30
N LYS A 56 11.44 2.05 -2.22
CA LYS A 56 10.57 1.28 -1.32
C LYS A 56 9.22 0.98 -1.98
N THR A 57 8.70 -0.18 -1.70
CA THR A 57 7.37 -0.59 -2.18
C THR A 57 6.32 -0.24 -1.13
N ILE A 58 5.36 0.57 -1.51
CA ILE A 58 4.25 0.96 -0.64
C ILE A 58 2.98 0.26 -1.14
N VAL A 59 2.27 -0.40 -0.24
CA VAL A 59 0.98 -1.03 -0.54
C VAL A 59 -0.07 -0.45 0.40
N MET A 60 -1.14 0.09 -0.16
CA MET A 60 -2.27 0.58 0.63
C MET A 60 -3.32 -0.50 0.76
N ALA A 61 -3.62 -0.89 1.98
CA ALA A 61 -4.70 -1.79 2.34
C ALA A 61 -5.74 -1.04 3.17
N THR A 62 -7.01 -1.30 2.94
CA THR A 62 -8.09 -0.71 3.72
C THR A 62 -8.73 -1.76 4.62
N GLN A 63 -9.12 -1.36 5.82
CA GLN A 63 -9.84 -2.24 6.74
C GLN A 63 -11.33 -2.37 6.39
N VAL A 64 -11.83 -1.53 5.51
CA VAL A 64 -13.23 -1.50 5.12
C VAL A 64 -13.40 -2.29 3.84
N ALA A 65 -14.23 -3.32 3.88
CA ALA A 65 -14.71 -3.99 2.68
C ALA A 65 -15.36 -2.93 1.76
N HIS A 66 -15.08 -3.01 0.46
CA HIS A 66 -15.61 -2.09 -0.52
C HIS A 66 -17.15 -2.06 -0.50
N GLU A 67 -17.73 -1.20 0.27
CA GLU A 67 -19.13 -0.83 0.17
C GLU A 67 -19.24 0.51 -0.56
N GLY A 68 -19.47 0.41 -1.87
CA GLY A 68 -19.88 1.53 -2.70
C GLY A 68 -18.77 2.51 -3.10
N SER A 69 -19.05 3.24 -4.15
CA SER A 69 -18.25 4.35 -4.64
C SER A 69 -18.53 5.60 -3.80
N ASP A 70 -17.85 5.74 -2.66
CA ASP A 70 -17.84 7.03 -1.97
C ASP A 70 -16.85 7.95 -2.70
N MET A 71 -17.35 9.05 -3.24
CA MET A 71 -16.55 10.06 -3.94
C MET A 71 -15.42 10.61 -3.07
N THR A 72 -15.63 10.70 -1.76
CA THR A 72 -14.61 11.14 -0.79
C THR A 72 -13.42 10.20 -0.75
N VAL A 73 -13.66 8.90 -0.78
CA VAL A 73 -12.58 7.88 -0.84
C VAL A 73 -11.80 8.00 -2.14
N TYR A 74 -12.49 8.25 -3.24
CA TYR A 74 -11.87 8.43 -4.55
C TYR A 74 -10.95 9.66 -4.59
N GLU A 75 -11.41 10.80 -4.08
CA GLU A 75 -10.62 12.04 -4.04
C GLU A 75 -9.37 11.88 -3.17
N VAL A 76 -9.51 11.30 -1.98
CA VAL A 76 -8.38 11.03 -1.08
C VAL A 76 -7.37 10.10 -1.75
N GLY A 77 -7.83 9.02 -2.37
CA GLY A 77 -6.96 8.09 -3.09
C GLY A 77 -6.22 8.74 -4.26
N HIS A 78 -6.90 9.62 -4.99
CA HIS A 78 -6.30 10.34 -6.11
C HIS A 78 -5.23 11.34 -5.66
N GLU A 79 -5.48 12.08 -4.59
CA GLU A 79 -4.50 12.99 -4.00
C GLU A 79 -3.28 12.23 -3.48
N MET A 80 -3.49 11.10 -2.80
CA MET A 80 -2.41 10.25 -2.32
C MET A 80 -1.55 9.73 -3.46
N LYS A 81 -2.14 9.25 -4.56
CA LYS A 81 -1.40 8.77 -5.74
C LYS A 81 -0.56 9.85 -6.40
N ALA A 82 -1.02 11.09 -6.39
CA ALA A 82 -0.24 12.21 -6.90
C ALA A 82 1.01 12.50 -6.04
N ARG A 83 0.98 12.16 -4.76
CA ARG A 83 2.05 12.44 -3.78
C ARG A 83 2.96 11.26 -3.49
N CYS A 84 2.47 10.03 -3.67
CA CYS A 84 3.20 8.81 -3.39
C CYS A 84 2.77 7.71 -4.37
N ASN A 85 3.73 7.08 -5.03
CA ASN A 85 3.44 5.93 -5.88
C ASN A 85 3.25 4.69 -5.00
N PHE A 86 2.05 4.16 -4.98
CA PHE A 86 1.70 2.99 -4.18
C PHE A 86 0.84 1.99 -4.96
N LEU A 87 0.89 0.73 -4.51
CA LEU A 87 -0.01 -0.34 -4.94
C LEU A 87 -1.25 -0.36 -4.04
N GLU A 88 -2.38 -0.73 -4.61
CA GLU A 88 -3.64 -0.89 -3.86
C GLU A 88 -3.97 -2.37 -3.70
N SER A 89 -4.41 -2.77 -2.51
CA SER A 89 -4.73 -4.18 -2.24
C SER A 89 -6.06 -4.63 -2.87
N TYR A 90 -6.94 -3.70 -3.22
CA TYR A 90 -8.31 -3.97 -3.67
C TYR A 90 -9.04 -4.96 -2.76
N ASP A 91 -9.45 -6.11 -3.29
CA ASP A 91 -10.19 -7.16 -2.58
C ASP A 91 -9.29 -8.28 -2.02
N MET A 92 -7.97 -8.12 -2.10
CA MET A 92 -7.06 -9.07 -1.47
C MET A 92 -7.22 -9.07 0.05
N THR A 93 -7.17 -10.24 0.66
CA THR A 93 -7.04 -10.32 2.11
C THR A 93 -5.68 -9.78 2.56
N LEU A 94 -5.58 -9.34 3.81
CA LEU A 94 -4.34 -8.81 4.34
C LEU A 94 -3.20 -9.84 4.27
N GLU A 95 -3.50 -11.11 4.54
CA GLU A 95 -2.55 -12.21 4.45
C GLU A 95 -2.04 -12.40 3.01
N ALA A 96 -2.93 -12.30 2.02
CA ALA A 96 -2.56 -12.37 0.60
C ALA A 96 -1.66 -11.19 0.20
N VAL A 97 -1.98 -9.99 0.65
CA VAL A 97 -1.16 -8.78 0.41
C VAL A 97 0.25 -8.97 0.98
N ILE A 98 0.36 -9.42 2.23
CA ILE A 98 1.65 -9.61 2.91
C ILE A 98 2.50 -10.65 2.17
N THR A 99 1.94 -11.83 1.94
CA THR A 99 2.68 -12.95 1.31
C THR A 99 3.06 -12.65 -0.13
N LYS A 100 2.17 -12.01 -0.88
CA LYS A 100 2.46 -11.58 -2.27
C LYS A 100 3.54 -10.51 -2.33
N THR A 101 3.52 -9.54 -1.41
CA THR A 101 4.58 -8.52 -1.33
C THR A 101 5.93 -9.15 -0.99
N MET A 102 5.99 -10.07 -0.02
CA MET A 102 7.21 -10.81 0.32
C MET A 102 7.73 -11.62 -0.86
N TRP A 103 6.85 -12.29 -1.58
CA TRP A 103 7.21 -13.05 -2.78
C TRP A 103 7.76 -12.13 -3.89
N MET A 104 7.12 -11.01 -4.15
CA MET A 104 7.59 -10.04 -5.13
C MET A 104 9.00 -9.53 -4.83
N LEU A 105 9.27 -9.16 -3.58
CA LEU A 105 10.58 -8.65 -3.17
C LEU A 105 11.70 -9.72 -3.22
N ALA A 106 11.33 -10.99 -3.11
CA ALA A 106 12.27 -12.11 -3.23
C ALA A 106 12.56 -12.51 -4.69
N ASN A 107 11.74 -12.04 -5.63
CA ASN A 107 11.86 -12.41 -7.03
C ASN A 107 12.71 -11.40 -7.80
N GLU A 108 13.87 -11.84 -8.27
CA GLU A 108 14.83 -11.00 -9.01
C GLU A 108 14.30 -10.48 -10.36
N GLU A 109 13.24 -11.10 -10.90
CA GLU A 109 12.58 -10.66 -12.15
C GLU A 109 11.65 -9.45 -11.92
N VAL A 110 11.37 -9.10 -10.67
CA VAL A 110 10.49 -7.98 -10.32
C VAL A 110 11.30 -6.71 -10.18
N SER A 111 10.96 -5.72 -10.99
CA SER A 111 11.53 -4.37 -10.93
C SER A 111 10.46 -3.34 -10.58
N LYS A 112 10.85 -2.10 -10.33
CA LYS A 112 9.89 -1.00 -10.10
C LYS A 112 8.97 -0.76 -11.30
N GLU A 113 9.44 -1.03 -12.52
CA GLU A 113 8.67 -0.84 -13.74
C GLU A 113 7.57 -1.89 -13.92
N ASN A 114 7.80 -3.14 -13.48
CA ASN A 114 6.87 -4.26 -13.67
C ASN A 114 6.15 -4.72 -12.40
N GLN A 115 6.51 -4.17 -11.22
CA GLN A 115 5.94 -4.61 -9.95
C GLN A 115 4.42 -4.47 -9.89
N GLU A 116 3.86 -3.43 -10.52
CA GLU A 116 2.42 -3.19 -10.55
C GLU A 116 1.70 -4.30 -11.33
N ASP A 117 2.20 -4.65 -12.50
CA ASP A 117 1.61 -5.70 -13.33
C ASP A 117 1.68 -7.08 -12.64
N ILE A 118 2.81 -7.35 -11.98
CA ILE A 118 3.01 -8.59 -11.25
C ILE A 118 2.13 -8.65 -10.00
N PHE A 119 2.01 -7.54 -9.26
CA PHE A 119 1.18 -7.48 -8.07
C PHE A 119 -0.30 -7.75 -8.39
N TYR A 120 -0.80 -7.24 -9.51
CA TYR A 120 -2.19 -7.42 -9.93
C TYR A 120 -2.44 -8.69 -10.74
N LYS A 121 -1.40 -9.47 -11.06
CA LYS A 121 -1.57 -10.79 -11.64
C LYS A 121 -2.26 -11.71 -10.65
N ASN A 122 -3.37 -12.32 -11.07
CA ASN A 122 -4.11 -13.26 -10.24
C ASN A 122 -3.27 -14.51 -9.99
N ILE A 123 -3.07 -14.82 -8.72
CA ILE A 123 -2.44 -16.05 -8.27
C ILE A 123 -3.43 -16.75 -7.35
N ASN A 124 -3.98 -17.87 -7.82
CA ASN A 124 -4.87 -18.71 -7.02
C ASN A 124 -6.08 -17.94 -6.42
N TYR A 125 -6.68 -17.03 -7.21
CA TYR A 125 -7.85 -16.22 -6.83
C TYR A 125 -7.59 -15.21 -5.69
N ASP A 126 -6.37 -14.80 -5.46
CA ASP A 126 -6.01 -13.79 -4.46
C ASP A 126 -6.55 -12.38 -4.79
N VAL A 127 -6.82 -12.12 -6.07
CA VAL A 127 -7.43 -10.89 -6.56
C VAL A 127 -8.61 -11.23 -7.47
N ILE A 128 -9.83 -10.86 -7.09
CA ILE A 128 -11.03 -11.04 -7.92
C ILE A 128 -11.30 -9.76 -8.72
N PHE A 129 -11.15 -8.59 -8.11
CA PHE A 129 -11.38 -7.27 -8.71
C PHE A 129 -10.07 -6.52 -8.81
N GLY A 130 -9.29 -6.79 -9.86
CA GLY A 130 -8.06 -6.05 -10.15
C GLY A 130 -8.33 -4.81 -11.02
N LYS A 131 -7.28 -4.03 -11.27
CA LYS A 131 -7.26 -2.76 -12.01
C LYS A 131 -7.96 -2.79 -13.38
N ASN A 132 -8.13 -3.95 -14.00
CA ASN A 132 -8.65 -4.12 -15.35
C ASN A 132 -10.15 -4.46 -15.45
N ARG A 133 -10.87 -4.58 -14.35
CA ARG A 133 -12.32 -4.69 -14.42
C ARG A 133 -12.95 -3.30 -14.27
N LYS A 134 -13.08 -2.63 -15.40
CA LYS A 134 -14.09 -1.58 -15.54
C LYS A 134 -15.44 -2.25 -15.37
N CYS A 135 -16.08 -1.99 -14.27
CA CYS A 135 -17.52 -2.22 -14.18
C CYS A 135 -18.26 -1.29 -15.12
#